data_bc57964ce78e7b239797415f26db0a05
#
_entry.id   bc57964ce78e7b239797415f26db0a05
#
_cell.length_a   1.000
_cell.length_b   1.000
_cell.length_c   1.000
_cell.angle_alpha   90.00
_cell.angle_beta   90.00
_cell.angle_gamma   90.00
#
_symmetry.space_group_name_H-M   'P 1'
#
loop_
_entity.id
_entity.type
_entity.pdbx_description
1 polymer ?
#
loop_
_entity_poly.entity_id
_entity_poly.type
_entity_poly.pdbx_seq_one_letter_code
_entity_poly.pdbx_strand_id
1 'polypeptide(L)'
;MVSARVIVQAPSHLGLRAAGVQGLPEALLAAGFAERVGARRGTRLAPPAFDPAIDAGTGLLNPHGLRVYASRLADAVGAVLDEGAFPIVLGGDCTILLGITLALRRRGRSGLLFCDGHADFYQPEAEPTGEAASMELALVTGRGPDLVTDLEGRGPLLRDEDVVVFGFRDADHAAAEGSQPLAPTIHAMDLWSIRERGAELAARDALTYLERTGGPAAFWVHLDVDVLDDAIMPAVDYHLPDGLTWEELTGVLRTAVASDHATGLDITIFNPTLDPDGRVARSLVDALVAGLTP
;
A
#
# COMPACT_ATOMS: atom_id res chain seq x y z
N MET A 1 14.53 6.37 20.66
CA MET A 1 13.53 7.48 20.71
C MET A 1 12.54 7.23 19.61
N VAL A 2 11.23 7.27 19.92
CA VAL A 2 10.21 7.12 18.88
C VAL A 2 10.35 8.28 17.90
N SER A 3 10.60 8.00 16.62
CA SER A 3 10.67 9.04 15.58
C SER A 3 9.36 9.82 15.51
N ALA A 4 9.44 11.14 15.29
CA ALA A 4 8.26 11.97 15.12
C ALA A 4 7.46 11.46 13.89
N ARG A 5 6.15 11.29 14.05
CA ARG A 5 5.26 10.84 12.97
C ARG A 5 4.70 12.01 12.20
N VAL A 6 4.67 11.90 10.89
CA VAL A 6 4.14 12.95 10.00
C VAL A 6 3.18 12.34 9.00
N ILE A 7 1.94 12.84 8.98
CA ILE A 7 0.93 12.41 8.01
C ILE A 7 1.12 13.17 6.70
N VAL A 8 1.27 12.43 5.61
CA VAL A 8 1.17 12.92 4.24
C VAL A 8 -0.17 12.45 3.67
N GLN A 9 -0.98 13.38 3.13
CA GLN A 9 -2.27 13.04 2.56
C GLN A 9 -2.15 12.95 1.04
N ALA A 10 -2.47 11.78 0.50
CA ALA A 10 -2.37 11.44 -0.92
C ALA A 10 -3.71 10.97 -1.50
N PRO A 11 -4.75 11.83 -1.55
CA PRO A 11 -6.13 11.47 -1.93
C PRO A 11 -6.25 11.22 -3.43
N SER A 12 -5.60 10.19 -3.95
CA SER A 12 -5.66 9.77 -5.35
C SER A 12 -6.75 8.73 -5.59
N HIS A 13 -7.29 8.70 -6.80
CA HIS A 13 -8.02 7.58 -7.37
C HIS A 13 -7.66 7.42 -8.85
N LEU A 14 -6.42 7.83 -9.22
CA LEU A 14 -5.97 7.86 -10.61
C LEU A 14 -5.85 6.46 -11.21
N GLY A 15 -5.57 5.45 -10.37
CA GLY A 15 -5.44 4.05 -10.77
C GLY A 15 -6.71 3.23 -10.62
N LEU A 16 -7.83 3.84 -10.23
CA LEU A 16 -9.07 3.12 -9.92
C LEU A 16 -10.28 3.80 -10.58
N ARG A 17 -11.22 3.03 -11.15
CA ARG A 17 -12.45 3.59 -11.74
C ARG A 17 -13.45 4.02 -10.68
N ALA A 18 -13.55 3.25 -9.61
CA ALA A 18 -14.43 3.60 -8.50
C ALA A 18 -13.98 4.88 -7.82
N ALA A 19 -14.92 5.78 -7.57
CA ALA A 19 -14.68 7.00 -6.82
C ALA A 19 -15.10 6.82 -5.36
N GLY A 20 -14.34 7.45 -4.45
CA GLY A 20 -14.66 7.40 -3.02
C GLY A 20 -13.42 7.25 -2.15
N VAL A 21 -12.47 6.39 -2.55
CA VAL A 21 -11.22 6.13 -1.81
C VAL A 21 -10.38 7.39 -1.57
N GLN A 22 -10.48 8.40 -2.44
CA GLN A 22 -9.82 9.70 -2.24
C GLN A 22 -10.32 10.45 -0.99
N GLY A 23 -11.42 10.02 -0.39
CA GLY A 23 -11.94 10.53 0.87
C GLY A 23 -11.30 9.90 2.12
N LEU A 24 -10.47 8.86 1.97
CA LEU A 24 -9.82 8.15 3.07
C LEU A 24 -9.09 9.10 4.04
N PRO A 25 -8.24 10.05 3.58
CA PRO A 25 -7.50 10.90 4.52
C PRO A 25 -8.43 11.72 5.42
N GLU A 26 -9.48 12.32 4.85
CA GLU A 26 -10.44 13.10 5.62
C GLU A 26 -11.20 12.25 6.62
N ALA A 27 -11.64 11.06 6.22
CA ALA A 27 -12.41 10.18 7.08
C ALA A 27 -11.59 9.72 8.30
N LEU A 28 -10.34 9.27 8.09
CA LEU A 28 -9.49 8.84 9.20
C LEU A 28 -9.08 10.02 10.10
N LEU A 29 -8.79 11.18 9.52
CA LEU A 29 -8.48 12.39 10.29
C LEU A 29 -9.69 12.87 11.10
N ALA A 30 -10.90 12.79 10.55
CA ALA A 30 -12.14 13.11 11.28
C ALA A 30 -12.43 12.12 12.41
N ALA A 31 -12.03 10.85 12.26
CA ALA A 31 -12.07 9.84 13.31
C ALA A 31 -10.95 9.99 14.39
N GLY A 32 -10.13 11.05 14.30
CA GLY A 32 -9.12 11.39 15.31
C GLY A 32 -7.79 10.65 15.16
N PHE A 33 -7.51 10.08 13.98
CA PHE A 33 -6.30 9.27 13.78
C PHE A 33 -5.01 10.03 14.13
N ALA A 34 -4.84 11.25 13.61
CA ALA A 34 -3.61 12.03 13.80
C ALA A 34 -3.28 12.26 15.26
N GLU A 35 -4.27 12.71 16.03
CA GLU A 35 -4.15 13.05 17.44
C GLU A 35 -3.85 11.77 18.27
N ARG A 36 -4.52 10.68 17.94
CA ARG A 36 -4.40 9.42 18.68
C ARG A 36 -3.07 8.70 18.46
N VAL A 37 -2.47 8.81 17.27
CA VAL A 37 -1.12 8.26 17.00
C VAL A 37 0.00 9.26 17.30
N GLY A 38 -0.33 10.47 17.75
CA GLY A 38 0.65 11.53 18.03
C GLY A 38 1.38 12.03 16.79
N ALA A 39 0.71 12.04 15.64
CA ALA A 39 1.30 12.45 14.38
C ALA A 39 1.00 13.92 14.04
N ARG A 40 1.99 14.63 13.54
CA ARG A 40 1.82 15.96 12.94
C ARG A 40 1.15 15.81 11.56
N ARG A 41 0.16 16.65 11.27
CA ARG A 41 -0.40 16.74 9.92
C ARG A 41 0.59 17.49 9.01
N GLY A 42 1.02 16.83 7.96
CA GLY A 42 1.94 17.36 6.95
C GLY A 42 1.23 17.75 5.66
N THR A 43 1.90 17.53 4.55
CA THR A 43 1.45 17.96 3.22
C THR A 43 0.21 17.19 2.77
N ARG A 44 -0.71 17.88 2.11
CA ARG A 44 -1.79 17.30 1.31
C ARG A 44 -1.49 17.54 -0.17
N LEU A 45 -1.49 16.49 -0.97
CA LEU A 45 -1.21 16.53 -2.39
C LEU A 45 -2.50 16.39 -3.20
N ALA A 46 -2.87 17.42 -3.94
CA ALA A 46 -3.98 17.31 -4.88
C ALA A 46 -3.55 16.47 -6.09
N PRO A 47 -4.31 15.40 -6.44
CA PRO A 47 -4.03 14.64 -7.65
C PRO A 47 -4.32 15.48 -8.92
N PRO A 48 -3.74 15.11 -10.06
CA PRO A 48 -4.20 15.58 -11.37
C PRO A 48 -5.69 15.25 -11.59
N ALA A 49 -6.29 15.90 -12.60
CA ALA A 49 -7.65 15.57 -13.00
C ALA A 49 -7.72 14.12 -13.50
N PHE A 50 -8.77 13.40 -13.09
CA PHE A 50 -9.04 12.05 -13.53
C PHE A 50 -9.59 12.06 -14.96
N ASP A 51 -9.07 11.19 -15.83
CA ASP A 51 -9.59 10.89 -17.15
C ASP A 51 -10.11 9.44 -17.15
N PRO A 52 -11.39 9.18 -17.48
CA PRO A 52 -11.94 7.83 -17.54
C PRO A 52 -11.47 7.02 -18.76
N ALA A 53 -10.77 7.65 -19.71
CA ALA A 53 -10.27 6.97 -20.90
C ALA A 53 -9.03 6.13 -20.57
N ILE A 54 -9.01 4.90 -21.09
CA ILE A 54 -7.80 4.07 -21.09
C ILE A 54 -6.83 4.62 -22.11
N ASP A 55 -5.60 4.85 -21.71
CA ASP A 55 -4.53 5.25 -22.62
C ASP A 55 -4.17 4.09 -23.54
N ALA A 56 -4.30 4.31 -24.85
CA ALA A 56 -4.11 3.25 -25.87
C ALA A 56 -2.65 2.79 -25.98
N GLY A 57 -1.69 3.59 -25.52
CA GLY A 57 -0.27 3.26 -25.56
C GLY A 57 0.19 2.39 -24.39
N THR A 58 -0.48 2.51 -23.27
CA THR A 58 -0.10 1.83 -22.02
C THR A 58 -1.11 0.80 -21.54
N GLY A 59 -2.36 0.89 -21.97
CA GLY A 59 -3.47 0.09 -21.44
C GLY A 59 -3.96 0.53 -20.05
N LEU A 60 -3.45 1.65 -19.51
CA LEU A 60 -3.75 2.11 -18.15
C LEU A 60 -4.68 3.32 -18.14
N LEU A 61 -5.37 3.50 -17.01
CA LEU A 61 -6.00 4.77 -16.66
C LEU A 61 -4.93 5.78 -16.20
N ASN A 62 -5.05 7.02 -16.65
CA ASN A 62 -4.27 8.16 -16.16
C ASN A 62 -2.74 7.97 -16.07
N PRO A 63 -2.04 7.24 -16.96
CA PRO A 63 -0.63 6.91 -16.75
C PRO A 63 0.27 8.16 -16.64
N HIS A 64 -0.01 9.21 -17.38
CA HIS A 64 0.70 10.49 -17.24
C HIS A 64 0.39 11.19 -15.91
N GLY A 65 -0.85 11.10 -15.44
CA GLY A 65 -1.27 11.60 -14.13
C GLY A 65 -0.55 10.85 -13.00
N LEU A 66 -0.51 9.52 -13.07
CA LEU A 66 0.23 8.66 -12.14
C LEU A 66 1.70 9.04 -12.07
N ARG A 67 2.38 9.18 -13.22
CA ARG A 67 3.79 9.59 -13.27
C ARG A 67 4.04 10.93 -12.56
N VAL A 68 3.23 11.94 -12.87
CA VAL A 68 3.37 13.27 -12.27
C VAL A 68 3.07 13.23 -10.77
N TYR A 69 2.02 12.51 -10.37
CA TYR A 69 1.63 12.41 -8.98
C TYR A 69 2.66 11.64 -8.16
N ALA A 70 3.19 10.54 -8.70
CA ALA A 70 4.25 9.75 -8.07
C ALA A 70 5.50 10.59 -7.77
N SER A 71 5.96 11.43 -8.72
CA SER A 71 7.12 12.30 -8.48
C SER A 71 6.86 13.31 -7.37
N ARG A 72 5.67 13.92 -7.34
CA ARG A 72 5.28 14.90 -6.30
C ARG A 72 5.13 14.23 -4.92
N LEU A 73 4.57 13.01 -4.88
CA LEU A 73 4.46 12.25 -3.64
C LEU A 73 5.84 11.81 -3.14
N ALA A 74 6.73 11.41 -4.06
CA ALA A 74 8.10 11.09 -3.72
C ALA A 74 8.86 12.27 -3.09
N ASP A 75 8.62 13.49 -3.56
CA ASP A 75 9.19 14.70 -2.95
C ASP A 75 8.64 14.92 -1.54
N ALA A 76 7.33 14.76 -1.34
CA ALA A 76 6.70 14.95 -0.03
C ALA A 76 7.13 13.90 1.00
N VAL A 77 7.14 12.62 0.63
CA VAL A 77 7.62 11.52 1.48
C VAL A 77 9.11 11.71 1.77
N GLY A 78 9.87 12.05 0.73
CA GLY A 78 11.29 12.33 0.85
C GLY A 78 11.60 13.41 1.86
N ALA A 79 10.87 14.53 1.85
CA ALA A 79 11.06 15.61 2.81
C ALA A 79 10.84 15.14 4.26
N VAL A 80 9.83 14.30 4.51
CA VAL A 80 9.59 13.74 5.86
C VAL A 80 10.73 12.82 6.30
N LEU A 81 11.23 11.99 5.39
CA LEU A 81 12.38 11.10 5.67
C LEU A 81 13.67 11.90 5.93
N ASP A 82 13.87 13.05 5.25
CA ASP A 82 15.02 13.93 5.47
C ASP A 82 14.99 14.64 6.84
N GLU A 83 13.80 14.85 7.40
CA GLU A 83 13.62 15.29 8.79
C GLU A 83 13.96 14.19 9.83
N GLY A 84 14.22 12.95 9.41
CA GLY A 84 14.37 11.80 10.30
C GLY A 84 13.04 11.38 10.96
N ALA A 85 11.92 11.79 10.38
CA ALA A 85 10.58 11.48 10.86
C ALA A 85 10.02 10.22 10.16
N PHE A 86 9.01 9.61 10.76
CA PHE A 86 8.30 8.44 10.23
C PHE A 86 7.06 8.92 9.45
N PRO A 87 7.04 8.85 8.12
CA PRO A 87 5.88 9.20 7.33
C PRO A 87 4.76 8.17 7.46
N ILE A 88 3.53 8.65 7.62
CA ILE A 88 2.30 7.89 7.48
C ILE A 88 1.55 8.51 6.31
N VAL A 89 1.47 7.78 5.19
CA VAL A 89 0.76 8.27 4.00
C VAL A 89 -0.67 7.78 4.06
N LEU A 90 -1.62 8.71 4.12
CA LEU A 90 -3.04 8.40 3.99
C LEU A 90 -3.41 8.54 2.52
N GLY A 91 -3.70 7.44 1.91
CA GLY A 91 -3.88 7.33 0.47
C GLY A 91 -5.31 7.50 0.00
N GLY A 92 -5.48 7.14 -1.18
CA GLY A 92 -6.65 6.79 -1.94
C GLY A 92 -6.46 5.39 -2.46
N ASP A 93 -6.19 5.25 -3.77
CA ASP A 93 -5.86 3.96 -4.38
C ASP A 93 -4.39 3.56 -4.17
N CYS A 94 -4.09 2.27 -4.39
CA CYS A 94 -2.77 1.68 -4.14
C CYS A 94 -1.67 2.19 -5.06
N THR A 95 -1.99 2.86 -6.18
CA THR A 95 -0.96 3.44 -7.07
C THR A 95 -0.11 4.53 -6.42
N ILE A 96 -0.48 5.04 -5.23
CA ILE A 96 0.40 5.92 -4.45
C ILE A 96 1.71 5.24 -4.09
N LEU A 97 1.74 3.90 -4.07
CA LEU A 97 2.95 3.11 -3.84
C LEU A 97 4.07 3.44 -4.85
N LEU A 98 3.72 3.82 -6.09
CA LEU A 98 4.70 4.30 -7.09
C LEU A 98 5.51 5.51 -6.58
N GLY A 99 4.86 6.48 -5.95
CA GLY A 99 5.52 7.66 -5.41
C GLY A 99 6.33 7.34 -4.16
N ILE A 100 5.80 6.50 -3.31
CA ILE A 100 6.46 6.05 -2.08
C ILE A 100 7.75 5.30 -2.43
N THR A 101 7.65 4.30 -3.29
CA THR A 101 8.80 3.48 -3.71
C THR A 101 9.84 4.28 -4.50
N LEU A 102 9.42 5.30 -5.27
CA LEU A 102 10.34 6.24 -5.89
C LEU A 102 11.12 7.06 -4.83
N ALA A 103 10.46 7.52 -3.76
CA ALA A 103 11.13 8.24 -2.66
C ALA A 103 12.20 7.35 -1.99
N LEU A 104 11.87 6.08 -1.77
CA LEU A 104 12.78 5.10 -1.22
C LEU A 104 13.93 4.80 -2.20
N ARG A 105 13.62 4.58 -3.48
CA ARG A 105 14.60 4.28 -4.53
C ARG A 105 15.63 5.40 -4.74
N ARG A 106 15.23 6.65 -4.56
CA ARG A 106 16.15 7.81 -4.56
C ARG A 106 17.20 7.73 -3.44
N ARG A 107 16.90 7.01 -2.34
CA ARG A 107 17.76 6.82 -1.17
C ARG A 107 18.57 5.54 -1.20
N GLY A 108 18.17 4.58 -2.02
CA GLY A 108 18.89 3.33 -2.17
C GLY A 108 17.99 2.11 -2.28
N ARG A 109 18.50 0.97 -1.85
CA ARG A 109 17.77 -0.29 -1.83
C ARG A 109 16.86 -0.35 -0.59
N SER A 110 15.59 -0.60 -0.80
CA SER A 110 14.57 -0.75 0.26
C SER A 110 13.75 -1.99 0.06
N GLY A 111 13.18 -2.51 1.14
CA GLY A 111 12.20 -3.59 1.13
C GLY A 111 10.77 -3.08 1.22
N LEU A 112 9.83 -3.99 1.00
CA LEU A 112 8.40 -3.77 1.12
C LEU A 112 7.74 -4.93 1.86
N LEU A 113 7.00 -4.62 2.91
CA LEU A 113 5.98 -5.50 3.47
C LEU A 113 4.64 -5.05 2.85
N PHE A 114 4.14 -5.84 1.91
CA PHE A 114 2.93 -5.56 1.14
C PHE A 114 1.77 -6.35 1.76
N CYS A 115 0.99 -5.69 2.63
CA CYS A 115 -0.17 -6.27 3.30
C CYS A 115 -1.43 -5.95 2.50
N ASP A 116 -2.01 -6.96 1.85
CA ASP A 116 -3.07 -6.81 0.88
C ASP A 116 -3.88 -8.11 0.77
N GLY A 117 -5.17 -8.02 0.49
CA GLY A 117 -6.03 -9.17 0.17
C GLY A 117 -5.79 -9.71 -1.23
N HIS A 118 -5.22 -8.89 -2.12
CA HIS A 118 -4.86 -9.22 -3.49
C HIS A 118 -3.34 -9.29 -3.66
N ALA A 119 -2.87 -9.92 -4.72
CA ALA A 119 -1.45 -9.90 -5.05
C ALA A 119 -1.06 -8.68 -5.90
N ASP A 120 -2.02 -8.03 -6.52
CA ASP A 120 -1.93 -6.87 -7.41
C ASP A 120 -0.78 -6.95 -8.42
N PHE A 121 -0.78 -8.11 -9.11
CA PHE A 121 0.30 -8.48 -10.02
C PHE A 121 -0.18 -8.68 -11.46
N TYR A 122 -1.32 -8.05 -11.82
CA TYR A 122 -1.83 -8.07 -13.18
C TYR A 122 -0.86 -7.36 -14.15
N GLN A 123 -1.02 -7.67 -15.43
CA GLN A 123 -0.44 -6.92 -16.55
C GLN A 123 -1.58 -6.26 -17.35
N PRO A 124 -1.32 -5.18 -18.10
CA PRO A 124 -2.38 -4.45 -18.82
C PRO A 124 -3.26 -5.31 -19.73
N GLU A 125 -2.72 -6.40 -20.30
CA GLU A 125 -3.45 -7.30 -21.18
C GLU A 125 -4.50 -8.15 -20.45
N ALA A 126 -4.33 -8.37 -19.14
CA ALA A 126 -5.26 -9.13 -18.31
C ALA A 126 -6.20 -8.21 -17.50
N GLU A 127 -6.00 -6.90 -17.57
CA GLU A 127 -6.81 -5.92 -16.83
C GLU A 127 -7.55 -4.97 -17.81
N PRO A 128 -8.72 -5.41 -18.32
CA PRO A 128 -9.43 -4.68 -19.36
C PRO A 128 -10.03 -3.35 -18.90
N THR A 129 -10.10 -3.10 -17.58
CA THR A 129 -10.59 -1.83 -17.02
C THR A 129 -9.51 -0.74 -17.07
N GLY A 130 -8.23 -1.14 -17.21
CA GLY A 130 -7.07 -0.27 -17.18
C GLY A 130 -6.70 0.23 -15.77
N GLU A 131 -7.22 -0.40 -14.72
CA GLU A 131 -6.96 -0.04 -13.33
C GLU A 131 -5.55 -0.42 -12.90
N ALA A 132 -4.68 0.57 -12.76
CA ALA A 132 -3.31 0.37 -12.32
C ALA A 132 -3.24 -0.03 -10.83
N ALA A 133 -4.33 0.10 -10.08
CA ALA A 133 -4.44 -0.32 -8.70
C ALA A 133 -4.44 -1.85 -8.52
N SER A 134 -4.75 -2.63 -9.55
CA SER A 134 -4.59 -4.08 -9.56
C SER A 134 -3.20 -4.54 -10.05
N MET A 135 -2.31 -3.60 -10.33
CA MET A 135 -1.00 -3.85 -10.94
C MET A 135 0.16 -3.23 -10.15
N GLU A 136 -0.10 -2.50 -9.08
CA GLU A 136 0.95 -1.64 -8.49
C GLU A 136 2.14 -2.44 -7.99
N LEU A 137 1.98 -3.66 -7.50
CA LEU A 137 3.12 -4.50 -7.13
C LEU A 137 3.94 -4.92 -8.36
N ALA A 138 3.28 -5.27 -9.46
CA ALA A 138 3.95 -5.54 -10.73
C ALA A 138 4.69 -4.29 -11.23
N LEU A 139 4.05 -3.12 -11.17
CA LEU A 139 4.62 -1.85 -11.64
C LEU A 139 5.86 -1.44 -10.83
N VAL A 140 5.81 -1.50 -9.50
CA VAL A 140 6.96 -1.11 -8.65
C VAL A 140 8.13 -2.09 -8.78
N THR A 141 7.86 -3.34 -9.15
CA THR A 141 8.89 -4.35 -9.45
C THR A 141 9.33 -4.37 -10.93
N GLY A 142 8.88 -3.38 -11.72
CA GLY A 142 9.37 -3.13 -13.07
C GLY A 142 8.62 -3.88 -14.19
N ARG A 143 7.39 -4.34 -13.94
CA ARG A 143 6.53 -5.02 -14.91
C ARG A 143 5.39 -4.11 -15.32
N GLY A 144 5.34 -3.76 -16.59
CA GLY A 144 4.35 -2.86 -17.17
C GLY A 144 4.98 -1.78 -18.04
N PRO A 145 4.21 -0.75 -18.43
CA PRO A 145 4.70 0.33 -19.29
C PRO A 145 5.81 1.17 -18.64
N ASP A 146 6.90 1.43 -19.35
CA ASP A 146 8.05 2.25 -18.90
C ASP A 146 7.63 3.61 -18.34
N LEU A 147 6.51 4.16 -18.85
CA LEU A 147 5.98 5.45 -18.40
C LEU A 147 5.75 5.51 -16.88
N VAL A 148 5.38 4.39 -16.27
CA VAL A 148 5.05 4.27 -14.85
C VAL A 148 6.03 3.35 -14.08
N THR A 149 6.76 2.46 -14.76
CA THR A 149 7.73 1.57 -14.12
C THR A 149 9.13 2.14 -14.05
N ASP A 150 9.52 2.97 -15.05
CA ASP A 150 10.84 3.62 -15.09
C ASP A 150 10.75 5.11 -14.71
N LEU A 151 10.27 5.36 -13.50
CA LEU A 151 10.19 6.72 -12.97
C LEU A 151 11.60 7.27 -12.77
N GLU A 152 11.88 8.42 -13.39
CA GLU A 152 13.17 9.12 -13.34
C GLU A 152 14.38 8.27 -13.82
N GLY A 153 14.16 7.25 -14.65
CA GLY A 153 15.22 6.35 -15.09
C GLY A 153 15.75 5.45 -13.95
N ARG A 154 14.89 5.12 -12.97
CA ARG A 154 15.27 4.37 -11.77
C ARG A 154 14.60 2.99 -11.65
N GLY A 155 13.85 2.58 -12.66
CA GLY A 155 13.19 1.28 -12.67
C GLY A 155 14.15 0.08 -12.66
N PRO A 156 13.77 -1.05 -12.08
CA PRO A 156 12.64 -1.20 -11.18
C PRO A 156 12.84 -0.43 -9.86
N LEU A 157 11.72 0.00 -9.25
CA LEU A 157 11.77 0.77 -8.00
C LEU A 157 12.10 -0.12 -6.80
N LEU A 158 11.61 -1.36 -6.84
CA LEU A 158 11.92 -2.42 -5.88
C LEU A 158 12.46 -3.65 -6.61
N ARG A 159 13.23 -4.46 -5.92
CA ARG A 159 13.64 -5.78 -6.38
C ARG A 159 12.66 -6.83 -5.87
N ASP A 160 12.37 -7.83 -6.66
CA ASP A 160 11.49 -8.92 -6.27
C ASP A 160 11.90 -9.55 -4.93
N GLU A 161 13.19 -9.84 -4.76
CA GLU A 161 13.72 -10.46 -3.54
C GLU A 161 13.63 -9.56 -2.28
N ASP A 162 13.25 -8.30 -2.42
CA ASP A 162 13.08 -7.36 -1.31
C ASP A 162 11.61 -7.11 -0.97
N VAL A 163 10.71 -7.92 -1.54
CA VAL A 163 9.26 -7.83 -1.31
C VAL A 163 8.77 -9.05 -0.54
N VAL A 164 7.94 -8.80 0.45
CA VAL A 164 7.08 -9.81 1.09
C VAL A 164 5.63 -9.43 0.80
N VAL A 165 4.90 -10.28 0.08
CA VAL A 165 3.45 -10.18 -0.09
C VAL A 165 2.78 -10.93 1.05
N PHE A 166 1.88 -10.26 1.77
CA PHE A 166 1.34 -10.76 3.03
C PHE A 166 -0.18 -10.65 3.08
N GLY A 167 -0.89 -11.76 3.11
CA GLY A 167 -2.34 -11.80 3.33
C GLY A 167 -3.19 -12.02 2.10
N PHE A 168 -2.59 -12.06 0.91
CA PHE A 168 -3.32 -12.24 -0.34
C PHE A 168 -4.06 -13.59 -0.37
N ARG A 169 -5.21 -13.61 -1.04
CA ARG A 169 -6.08 -14.78 -1.15
C ARG A 169 -6.82 -14.88 -2.48
N ASP A 170 -6.39 -14.08 -3.46
CA ASP A 170 -6.96 -13.96 -4.80
C ASP A 170 -6.30 -14.85 -5.86
N ALA A 171 -5.28 -15.64 -5.52
CA ALA A 171 -4.42 -16.34 -6.48
C ALA A 171 -5.16 -17.16 -7.55
N ASP A 172 -6.19 -17.91 -7.15
CA ASP A 172 -6.99 -18.72 -8.08
C ASP A 172 -7.86 -17.83 -9.00
N HIS A 173 -8.39 -16.74 -8.46
CA HIS A 173 -9.20 -15.77 -9.20
C HIS A 173 -8.34 -15.03 -10.22
N ALA A 174 -7.23 -14.47 -9.79
CA ALA A 174 -6.27 -13.76 -10.64
C ALA A 174 -5.75 -14.67 -11.78
N ALA A 175 -5.42 -15.93 -11.48
CA ALA A 175 -5.01 -16.89 -12.50
C ALA A 175 -6.11 -17.20 -13.52
N ALA A 176 -7.37 -17.29 -13.07
CA ALA A 176 -8.52 -17.52 -13.97
C ALA A 176 -8.78 -16.32 -14.89
N GLU A 177 -8.46 -15.11 -14.47
CA GLU A 177 -8.54 -13.89 -15.28
C GLU A 177 -7.30 -13.64 -16.16
N GLY A 178 -6.29 -14.48 -16.06
CA GLY A 178 -5.08 -14.41 -16.87
C GLY A 178 -4.00 -13.49 -16.33
N SER A 179 -4.06 -13.14 -15.05
CA SER A 179 -2.97 -12.43 -14.37
C SER A 179 -1.67 -13.24 -14.46
N GLN A 180 -0.55 -12.54 -14.62
CA GLN A 180 0.76 -13.16 -14.53
C GLN A 180 1.00 -13.68 -13.10
N PRO A 181 1.72 -14.83 -12.94
CA PRO A 181 2.04 -15.34 -11.62
C PRO A 181 3.04 -14.42 -10.90
N LEU A 182 2.95 -14.38 -9.57
CA LEU A 182 4.00 -13.76 -8.75
C LEU A 182 5.37 -14.32 -9.13
N ALA A 183 6.37 -13.45 -9.21
CA ALA A 183 7.73 -13.88 -9.47
C ALA A 183 8.23 -14.81 -8.33
N PRO A 184 8.90 -15.92 -8.64
CA PRO A 184 9.31 -16.90 -7.62
C PRO A 184 10.34 -16.37 -6.62
N THR A 185 10.91 -15.20 -6.88
CA THR A 185 11.84 -14.48 -5.99
C THR A 185 11.13 -13.55 -5.01
N ILE A 186 9.85 -13.25 -5.22
CA ILE A 186 9.01 -12.54 -4.25
C ILE A 186 8.66 -13.52 -3.12
N HIS A 187 8.81 -13.09 -1.88
CA HIS A 187 8.42 -13.89 -0.73
C HIS A 187 6.91 -13.79 -0.49
N ALA A 188 6.17 -14.79 -0.95
CA ALA A 188 4.72 -14.81 -0.88
C ALA A 188 4.24 -15.57 0.37
N MET A 189 3.40 -14.91 1.17
CA MET A 189 2.74 -15.44 2.36
C MET A 189 1.23 -15.25 2.19
N ASP A 190 0.55 -16.24 1.65
CA ASP A 190 -0.90 -16.21 1.50
C ASP A 190 -1.63 -16.26 2.85
N LEU A 191 -2.91 -15.93 2.86
CA LEU A 191 -3.70 -15.88 4.08
C LEU A 191 -3.70 -17.22 4.83
N TRP A 192 -3.69 -18.34 4.10
CA TRP A 192 -3.79 -19.68 4.72
C TRP A 192 -2.50 -20.04 5.46
N SER A 193 -1.34 -19.75 4.87
CA SER A 193 -0.04 -19.94 5.53
C SER A 193 0.12 -19.04 6.76
N ILE A 194 -0.42 -17.80 6.68
CA ILE A 194 -0.45 -16.89 7.84
C ILE A 194 -1.31 -17.44 8.97
N ARG A 195 -2.49 -17.99 8.67
CA ARG A 195 -3.37 -18.56 9.68
C ARG A 195 -2.80 -19.81 10.33
N GLU A 196 -2.17 -20.70 9.56
CA GLU A 196 -1.46 -21.86 10.11
C GLU A 196 -0.35 -21.45 11.07
N ARG A 197 0.36 -20.38 10.77
CA ARG A 197 1.47 -19.88 11.58
C ARG A 197 1.00 -19.03 12.77
N GLY A 198 -0.13 -18.35 12.62
CA GLY A 198 -0.58 -17.25 13.45
C GLY A 198 0.00 -15.90 12.98
N ALA A 199 -0.86 -14.89 12.78
CA ALA A 199 -0.54 -13.65 12.07
C ALA A 199 0.68 -12.89 12.65
N GLU A 200 0.83 -12.84 13.98
CA GLU A 200 1.96 -12.16 14.61
C GLU A 200 3.29 -12.91 14.37
N LEU A 201 3.29 -14.23 14.41
CA LEU A 201 4.49 -15.03 14.11
C LEU A 201 4.83 -14.97 12.63
N ALA A 202 3.83 -15.01 11.75
CA ALA A 202 4.01 -14.81 10.31
C ALA A 202 4.62 -13.43 10.00
N ALA A 203 4.16 -12.36 10.68
CA ALA A 203 4.76 -11.04 10.54
C ALA A 203 6.24 -11.03 10.98
N ARG A 204 6.58 -11.70 12.07
CA ARG A 204 8.00 -11.84 12.50
C ARG A 204 8.85 -12.59 11.47
N ASP A 205 8.29 -13.65 10.86
CA ASP A 205 8.98 -14.40 9.80
C ASP A 205 9.20 -13.49 8.56
N ALA A 206 8.19 -12.70 8.18
CA ALA A 206 8.28 -11.68 7.12
C ALA A 206 9.40 -10.66 7.39
N LEU A 207 9.46 -10.13 8.62
CA LEU A 207 10.53 -9.18 9.00
C LEU A 207 11.90 -9.85 9.00
N THR A 208 12.02 -11.08 9.50
CA THR A 208 13.27 -11.85 9.44
C THR A 208 13.77 -11.99 8.00
N TYR A 209 12.84 -12.19 7.05
CA TYR A 209 13.19 -12.23 5.64
C TYR A 209 13.66 -10.86 5.12
N LEU A 210 12.95 -9.78 5.42
CA LEU A 210 13.30 -8.43 4.98
C LEU A 210 14.63 -7.95 5.59
N GLU A 211 14.90 -8.31 6.84
CA GLU A 211 16.09 -7.89 7.60
C GLU A 211 17.31 -8.85 7.42
N ARG A 212 17.20 -9.81 6.51
CA ARG A 212 18.26 -10.80 6.28
C ARG A 212 19.60 -10.15 5.86
N THR A 213 20.70 -10.80 6.18
CA THR A 213 22.04 -10.36 5.75
C THR A 213 22.10 -10.25 4.22
N GLY A 214 22.50 -9.08 3.71
CA GLY A 214 22.53 -8.78 2.28
C GLY A 214 21.17 -8.37 1.69
N GLY A 215 20.14 -8.28 2.53
CA GLY A 215 18.84 -7.72 2.20
C GLY A 215 18.84 -6.18 2.14
N PRO A 216 17.65 -5.55 2.08
CA PRO A 216 17.52 -4.11 2.15
C PRO A 216 17.91 -3.57 3.53
N ALA A 217 18.41 -2.33 3.58
CA ALA A 217 18.78 -1.69 4.86
C ALA A 217 17.53 -1.27 5.68
N ALA A 218 16.39 -1.11 5.02
CA ALA A 218 15.15 -0.66 5.60
C ALA A 218 13.97 -1.14 4.73
N PHE A 219 12.75 -1.14 5.29
CA PHE A 219 11.55 -1.50 4.56
C PHE A 219 10.41 -0.51 4.82
N TRP A 220 9.45 -0.52 3.91
CA TRP A 220 8.19 0.19 3.99
C TRP A 220 7.06 -0.79 4.27
N VAL A 221 6.00 -0.34 4.95
CA VAL A 221 4.77 -1.10 5.15
C VAL A 221 3.69 -0.50 4.25
N HIS A 222 3.22 -1.26 3.29
CA HIS A 222 2.01 -0.95 2.54
C HIS A 222 0.84 -1.69 3.18
N LEU A 223 -0.23 -0.97 3.45
CA LEU A 223 -1.46 -1.52 3.98
C LEU A 223 -2.62 -1.17 3.05
N ASP A 224 -3.00 -2.13 2.22
CA ASP A 224 -4.35 -2.16 1.69
C ASP A 224 -5.30 -2.68 2.75
N VAL A 225 -6.37 -1.92 3.03
CA VAL A 225 -7.30 -2.32 4.10
C VAL A 225 -8.21 -3.49 3.71
N ASP A 226 -8.23 -3.88 2.44
CA ASP A 226 -8.96 -5.06 1.98
C ASP A 226 -8.25 -6.39 2.31
N VAL A 227 -7.04 -6.33 2.89
CA VAL A 227 -6.43 -7.48 3.58
C VAL A 227 -7.33 -7.99 4.71
N LEU A 228 -8.18 -7.13 5.26
CA LEU A 228 -9.19 -7.48 6.25
C LEU A 228 -10.35 -8.25 5.62
N ASP A 229 -11.02 -9.04 6.46
CA ASP A 229 -12.24 -9.73 6.07
C ASP A 229 -13.35 -8.71 5.67
N ASP A 230 -14.02 -8.94 4.54
CA ASP A 230 -15.05 -8.04 4.02
C ASP A 230 -16.26 -7.89 4.95
N ALA A 231 -16.52 -8.88 5.82
CA ALA A 231 -17.57 -8.78 6.83
C ALA A 231 -17.29 -7.70 7.89
N ILE A 232 -16.03 -7.35 8.13
CA ILE A 232 -15.63 -6.31 9.09
C ILE A 232 -15.12 -5.05 8.40
N MET A 233 -14.67 -5.15 7.14
CA MET A 233 -14.24 -4.03 6.28
C MET A 233 -15.09 -3.96 5.00
N PRO A 234 -16.40 -3.72 5.09
CA PRO A 234 -17.27 -3.63 3.92
C PRO A 234 -17.10 -2.32 3.13
N ALA A 235 -16.22 -1.43 3.57
CA ALA A 235 -15.98 -0.13 2.96
C ALA A 235 -14.76 -0.15 2.02
N VAL A 236 -14.72 -1.15 1.14
CA VAL A 236 -13.75 -1.32 0.04
C VAL A 236 -14.50 -1.61 -1.25
N ASP A 237 -13.91 -1.33 -2.40
CA ASP A 237 -14.56 -1.50 -3.71
C ASP A 237 -14.48 -2.95 -4.23
N TYR A 238 -13.41 -3.68 -3.89
CA TYR A 238 -13.19 -5.08 -4.26
C TYR A 238 -13.22 -5.95 -3.00
N HIS A 239 -14.28 -6.76 -2.88
CA HIS A 239 -14.53 -7.57 -1.69
C HIS A 239 -13.96 -8.97 -1.83
N LEU A 240 -13.19 -9.39 -0.82
CA LEU A 240 -12.75 -10.78 -0.66
C LEU A 240 -13.11 -11.28 0.74
N PRO A 241 -13.79 -12.44 0.84
CA PRO A 241 -14.09 -13.05 2.13
C PRO A 241 -12.82 -13.61 2.79
N ASP A 242 -12.94 -13.97 4.07
CA ASP A 242 -11.90 -14.67 4.84
C ASP A 242 -10.61 -13.86 5.11
N GLY A 243 -10.64 -12.53 5.12
CA GLY A 243 -9.49 -11.68 5.39
C GLY A 243 -9.00 -11.72 6.85
N LEU A 244 -7.98 -10.91 7.17
CA LEU A 244 -7.50 -10.74 8.54
C LEU A 244 -8.59 -10.14 9.45
N THR A 245 -8.56 -10.49 10.72
CA THR A 245 -9.34 -9.83 11.76
C THR A 245 -8.66 -8.51 12.20
N TRP A 246 -9.40 -7.65 12.91
CA TRP A 246 -8.83 -6.44 13.53
C TRP A 246 -7.66 -6.75 14.47
N GLU A 247 -7.74 -7.85 15.23
CA GLU A 247 -6.69 -8.28 16.17
C GLU A 247 -5.44 -8.74 15.41
N GLU A 248 -5.61 -9.55 14.37
CA GLU A 248 -4.52 -10.00 13.51
C GLU A 248 -3.81 -8.82 12.84
N LEU A 249 -4.54 -7.90 12.21
CA LEU A 249 -3.96 -6.68 11.63
C LEU A 249 -3.19 -5.86 12.68
N THR A 250 -3.79 -5.65 13.85
CA THR A 250 -3.13 -4.92 14.96
C THR A 250 -1.81 -5.59 15.36
N GLY A 251 -1.78 -6.92 15.45
CA GLY A 251 -0.58 -7.69 15.77
C GLY A 251 0.51 -7.56 14.69
N VAL A 252 0.12 -7.65 13.42
CA VAL A 252 1.01 -7.46 12.26
C VAL A 252 1.63 -6.07 12.27
N LEU A 253 0.81 -5.02 12.36
CA LEU A 253 1.29 -3.64 12.38
C LEU A 253 2.21 -3.36 13.56
N ARG A 254 1.84 -3.82 14.76
CA ARG A 254 2.68 -3.66 15.96
C ARG A 254 4.04 -4.32 15.77
N THR A 255 4.06 -5.51 15.20
CA THR A 255 5.30 -6.22 14.92
C THR A 255 6.14 -5.45 13.90
N ALA A 256 5.53 -4.98 12.81
CA ALA A 256 6.24 -4.28 11.74
C ALA A 256 6.84 -2.95 12.20
N VAL A 257 6.04 -2.09 12.89
CA VAL A 257 6.52 -0.76 13.30
C VAL A 257 7.42 -0.77 14.55
N ALA A 258 7.52 -1.91 15.25
CA ALA A 258 8.48 -2.09 16.32
C ALA A 258 9.92 -2.31 15.79
N SER A 259 10.07 -2.62 14.52
CA SER A 259 11.38 -2.77 13.89
C SER A 259 12.03 -1.40 13.65
N ASP A 260 13.31 -1.29 14.01
CA ASP A 260 14.13 -0.10 13.70
C ASP A 260 14.39 0.06 12.19
N HIS A 261 14.07 -0.96 11.38
CA HIS A 261 14.21 -0.94 9.92
C HIS A 261 12.93 -0.47 9.20
N ALA A 262 11.80 -0.34 9.90
CA ALA A 262 10.58 0.23 9.33
C ALA A 262 10.71 1.74 9.14
N THR A 263 10.60 2.21 7.90
CA THR A 263 10.81 3.62 7.55
C THR A 263 9.56 4.42 7.31
N GLY A 264 8.41 3.79 7.18
CA GLY A 264 7.13 4.44 6.98
C GLY A 264 6.02 3.45 6.71
N LEU A 265 4.81 3.97 6.60
CA LEU A 265 3.58 3.22 6.37
C LEU A 265 2.68 4.01 5.44
N ASP A 266 1.96 3.33 4.55
CA ASP A 266 0.80 3.90 3.87
C ASP A 266 -0.45 3.05 4.10
N ILE A 267 -1.62 3.68 3.93
CA ILE A 267 -2.95 3.09 4.12
C ILE A 267 -3.79 3.46 2.91
N THR A 268 -4.40 2.47 2.25
CA THR A 268 -5.12 2.62 0.98
C THR A 268 -6.49 1.94 0.98
N ILE A 269 -7.28 2.22 -0.05
CA ILE A 269 -8.52 1.54 -0.48
C ILE A 269 -9.74 1.75 0.43
N PHE A 270 -9.62 2.23 1.66
CA PHE A 270 -10.82 2.56 2.43
C PHE A 270 -11.68 3.59 1.68
N ASN A 271 -12.92 3.22 1.37
CA ASN A 271 -13.89 4.06 0.67
C ASN A 271 -14.96 4.59 1.63
N PRO A 272 -14.83 5.82 2.15
CA PRO A 272 -15.79 6.36 3.12
C PRO A 272 -17.20 6.58 2.56
N THR A 273 -17.39 6.54 1.24
CA THR A 273 -18.75 6.62 0.66
C THR A 273 -19.57 5.36 0.94
N LEU A 274 -18.89 4.25 1.25
CA LEU A 274 -19.49 2.97 1.66
C LEU A 274 -19.65 2.86 3.18
N ASP A 275 -19.23 3.87 3.96
CA ASP A 275 -19.32 3.95 5.42
C ASP A 275 -20.08 5.22 5.86
N PRO A 276 -21.37 5.37 5.55
CA PRO A 276 -22.11 6.62 5.72
C PRO A 276 -22.26 7.08 7.18
N ASP A 277 -22.13 6.18 8.15
CA ASP A 277 -22.18 6.51 9.59
C ASP A 277 -20.78 6.57 10.24
N GLY A 278 -19.71 6.34 9.49
CA GLY A 278 -18.32 6.40 9.93
C GLY A 278 -17.93 5.32 10.94
N ARG A 279 -18.70 4.23 11.05
CA ARG A 279 -18.38 3.14 12.00
C ARG A 279 -17.12 2.38 11.60
N VAL A 280 -17.01 2.05 10.31
CA VAL A 280 -15.85 1.33 9.79
C VAL A 280 -14.59 2.18 9.93
N ALA A 281 -14.67 3.47 9.60
CA ALA A 281 -13.56 4.42 9.81
C ALA A 281 -13.07 4.44 11.26
N ARG A 282 -14.01 4.47 12.24
CA ARG A 282 -13.65 4.45 13.67
C ARG A 282 -12.98 3.13 14.06
N SER A 283 -13.52 1.98 13.63
CA SER A 283 -12.93 0.66 13.90
C SER A 283 -11.54 0.53 13.29
N LEU A 284 -11.36 1.00 12.05
CA LEU A 284 -10.06 1.04 11.38
C LEU A 284 -9.06 1.91 12.17
N VAL A 285 -9.48 3.10 12.57
CA VAL A 285 -8.63 3.99 13.39
C VAL A 285 -8.29 3.33 14.72
N ASP A 286 -9.22 2.63 15.38
CA ASP A 286 -8.95 1.91 16.63
C ASP A 286 -7.86 0.85 16.43
N ALA A 287 -7.95 0.03 15.39
CA ALA A 287 -6.95 -0.99 15.06
C ALA A 287 -5.59 -0.39 14.69
N LEU A 288 -5.58 0.66 13.84
CA LEU A 288 -4.36 1.37 13.47
C LEU A 288 -3.66 1.99 14.69
N VAL A 289 -4.40 2.65 15.57
CA VAL A 289 -3.85 3.22 16.81
C VAL A 289 -3.25 2.13 17.71
N ALA A 290 -3.98 1.02 17.89
CA ALA A 290 -3.49 -0.11 18.71
C ALA A 290 -2.26 -0.80 18.09
N GLY A 291 -2.16 -0.85 16.75
CA GLY A 291 -1.00 -1.38 16.05
C GLY A 291 0.21 -0.44 16.00
N LEU A 292 -0.03 0.87 15.94
CA LEU A 292 1.04 1.86 15.80
C LEU A 292 1.55 2.42 17.13
N THR A 293 0.85 2.21 18.23
CA THR A 293 1.30 2.64 19.58
C THR A 293 1.82 1.46 20.38
N PRO A 294 2.95 1.65 21.12
CA PRO A 294 3.56 0.58 21.91
C PRO A 294 2.65 0.05 23.01
#